data_b44396963bb7c07f624d16f328aeaad9
#
_entry.id   b44396963bb7c07f624d16f328aeaad9
#
_cell.length_a   1.000
_cell.length_b   1.000
_cell.length_c   1.000
_cell.angle_alpha   90.00
_cell.angle_beta   90.00
_cell.angle_gamma   90.00
#
_symmetry.space_group_name_H-M   'P 1'
#
loop_
_entity.id
_entity.type
_entity.pdbx_description
1 polymer ?
#
loop_
_entity_poly.entity_id
_entity_poly.type
_entity_poly.pdbx_seq_one_letter_code
_entity_poly.pdbx_strand_id
1 'polypeptide(L)'
;MSEDISLLEFPCEIQVKVFGETSDLFIFEVEKIFKSFYGLGGYKVSQRDSANKKFMALSITVNAQSRDQIDEVYRHLAKCRHVKLAL
;
A
#
# COMPACT_ATOMS: atom_id res chain seq x y z
N MET A 1 10.81 -5.56 -11.45
CA MET A 1 9.61 -4.90 -11.42
C MET A 1 8.45 -5.75 -11.72
N SER A 2 7.50 -5.31 -11.22
CA SER A 2 6.27 -5.97 -11.33
C SER A 2 5.66 -5.80 -12.70
N GLU A 3 4.52 -6.35 -12.81
CA GLU A 3 3.77 -6.30 -14.03
C GLU A 3 3.29 -4.90 -14.34
N ASP A 4 3.08 -4.68 -15.60
CA ASP A 4 2.48 -3.44 -16.04
C ASP A 4 1.02 -3.42 -15.64
N ILE A 5 0.65 -2.45 -14.81
CA ILE A 5 -0.71 -2.36 -14.31
C ILE A 5 -1.71 -2.19 -15.44
N SER A 6 -1.29 -1.57 -16.55
CA SER A 6 -2.20 -1.34 -17.66
C SER A 6 -2.64 -2.63 -18.34
N LEU A 7 -1.94 -3.75 -18.07
CA LEU A 7 -2.31 -5.04 -18.63
C LEU A 7 -3.26 -5.82 -17.74
N LEU A 8 -3.56 -5.32 -16.54
CA LEU A 8 -4.44 -6.01 -15.64
C LEU A 8 -5.90 -5.79 -16.01
N GLU A 9 -6.70 -6.80 -15.76
CA GLU A 9 -8.14 -6.69 -15.93
C GLU A 9 -8.76 -6.42 -14.58
N PHE A 10 -9.63 -5.43 -14.50
CA PHE A 10 -10.26 -5.04 -13.26
C PHE A 10 -11.71 -5.50 -13.21
N PRO A 11 -12.21 -5.83 -12.04
CA PRO A 11 -11.49 -5.80 -10.76
C PRO A 11 -10.53 -6.97 -10.62
N CYS A 12 -9.44 -6.75 -9.87
CA CYS A 12 -8.48 -7.81 -9.65
C CYS A 12 -7.76 -7.59 -8.32
N GLU A 13 -7.25 -8.68 -7.77
CA GLU A 13 -6.50 -8.60 -6.52
C GLU A 13 -5.06 -8.24 -6.82
N ILE A 14 -4.56 -7.23 -6.11
CA ILE A 14 -3.17 -6.84 -6.23
C ILE A 14 -2.58 -6.65 -4.85
N GLN A 15 -1.26 -6.67 -4.78
CA GLN A 15 -0.54 -6.43 -3.55
C GLN A 15 0.33 -5.19 -3.72
N VAL A 16 0.17 -4.25 -2.81
CA VAL A 16 0.97 -3.02 -2.79
C VAL A 16 1.97 -3.13 -1.66
N LYS A 17 3.24 -2.88 -1.96
CA LYS A 17 4.29 -2.91 -0.94
C LYS A 17 4.70 -1.49 -0.62
N VAL A 18 4.68 -1.16 0.67
CA VAL A 18 4.97 0.19 1.14
C VAL A 18 6.09 0.10 2.16
N PHE A 19 7.13 0.91 1.96
CA PHE A 19 8.32 0.92 2.81
C PHE A 19 8.43 2.24 3.55
N GLY A 20 8.82 2.18 4.80
CA GLY A 20 9.02 3.38 5.60
C GLY A 20 9.79 3.06 6.87
N GLU A 21 10.01 4.09 7.68
CA GLU A 21 10.68 3.90 8.96
C GLU A 21 9.73 3.20 9.92
N THR A 22 10.29 2.33 10.74
CA THR A 22 9.51 1.58 11.71
C THR A 22 8.88 2.52 12.71
N SER A 23 7.56 2.67 12.68
CA SER A 23 6.83 3.48 13.63
C SER A 23 5.35 3.17 13.54
N ASP A 24 4.66 3.41 14.63
CA ASP A 24 3.21 3.23 14.65
C ASP A 24 2.51 4.24 13.74
N LEU A 25 3.08 5.43 13.63
CA LEU A 25 2.51 6.46 12.75
C LEU A 25 2.55 6.03 11.30
N PHE A 26 3.63 5.39 10.88
CA PHE A 26 3.74 4.90 9.52
C PHE A 26 2.63 3.90 9.23
N ILE A 27 2.45 2.93 10.13
CA ILE A 27 1.43 1.91 9.96
C ILE A 27 0.04 2.57 9.94
N PHE A 28 -0.22 3.47 10.88
CA PHE A 28 -1.50 4.12 11.00
C PHE A 28 -1.85 4.93 9.74
N GLU A 29 -0.89 5.71 9.24
CA GLU A 29 -1.15 6.55 8.09
C GLU A 29 -1.39 5.73 6.83
N VAL A 30 -0.63 4.65 6.65
CA VAL A 30 -0.80 3.80 5.49
C VAL A 30 -2.17 3.11 5.54
N GLU A 31 -2.52 2.55 6.70
CA GLU A 31 -3.81 1.89 6.82
C GLU A 31 -4.96 2.87 6.64
N LYS A 32 -4.78 4.10 7.10
CA LYS A 32 -5.80 5.13 6.93
C LYS A 32 -6.09 5.38 5.45
N ILE A 33 -5.04 5.40 4.63
CA ILE A 33 -5.20 5.58 3.20
C ILE A 33 -6.00 4.43 2.60
N PHE A 34 -5.60 3.20 2.88
CA PHE A 34 -6.28 2.04 2.31
C PHE A 34 -7.71 1.90 2.84
N LYS A 35 -7.91 2.26 4.09
CA LYS A 35 -9.24 2.22 4.66
C LYS A 35 -10.18 3.20 3.97
N SER A 36 -9.66 4.37 3.58
CA SER A 36 -10.49 5.35 2.91
C SER A 36 -10.92 4.91 1.52
N PHE A 37 -10.13 4.07 0.86
CA PHE A 37 -10.46 3.58 -0.46
C PHE A 37 -11.26 2.28 -0.45
N TYR A 38 -10.99 1.41 0.52
CA TYR A 38 -11.55 0.06 0.50
C TYR A 38 -12.43 -0.25 1.69
N GLY A 39 -12.45 0.63 2.68
CA GLY A 39 -13.27 0.40 3.86
C GLY A 39 -12.62 -0.56 4.85
N LEU A 40 -13.20 -0.61 6.02
CA LEU A 40 -12.74 -1.50 7.07
C LEU A 40 -12.98 -2.94 6.64
N GLY A 41 -11.92 -3.74 6.66
CA GLY A 41 -12.03 -5.12 6.22
C GLY A 41 -11.89 -5.31 4.73
N GLY A 42 -11.72 -4.24 3.96
CA GLY A 42 -11.57 -4.33 2.52
C GLY A 42 -10.12 -4.47 2.06
N TYR A 43 -9.20 -4.63 2.99
CA TYR A 43 -7.80 -4.82 2.67
C TYR A 43 -7.14 -5.71 3.73
N LYS A 44 -6.03 -6.33 3.34
CA LYS A 44 -5.27 -7.18 4.26
C LYS A 44 -3.87 -6.62 4.36
N VAL A 45 -3.35 -6.51 5.58
CA VAL A 45 -2.03 -5.95 5.84
C VAL A 45 -1.14 -7.01 6.45
N SER A 46 0.06 -7.12 5.92
CA SER A 46 1.11 -7.95 6.48
C SER A 46 2.34 -7.07 6.63
N GLN A 47 3.06 -7.22 7.74
CA GLN A 47 4.22 -6.37 7.96
C GLN A 47 5.48 -7.21 8.12
N ARG A 48 6.60 -6.61 7.73
CA ARG A 48 7.90 -7.26 7.84
C ARG A 48 8.93 -6.21 8.24
N ASP A 49 9.70 -6.51 9.27
CA ASP A 49 10.77 -5.62 9.71
C ASP A 49 12.03 -5.92 8.93
N SER A 50 12.86 -4.88 8.75
CA SER A 50 14.18 -5.10 8.19
C SER A 50 15.08 -5.73 9.23
N ALA A 51 16.27 -6.18 8.81
CA ALA A 51 17.19 -6.86 9.69
C ALA A 51 17.59 -6.00 10.88
N ASN A 52 17.75 -4.71 10.68
CA ASN A 52 18.13 -3.79 11.76
C ASN A 52 16.93 -3.14 12.43
N LYS A 53 15.74 -3.49 12.00
CA LYS A 53 14.46 -3.00 12.55
C LYS A 53 14.31 -1.49 12.46
N LYS A 54 15.10 -0.86 11.64
CA LYS A 54 15.01 0.58 11.42
C LYS A 54 13.93 0.91 10.41
N PHE A 55 13.74 0.03 9.44
CA PHE A 55 12.73 0.20 8.41
C PHE A 55 11.81 -0.99 8.41
N MET A 56 10.63 -0.82 7.86
CA MET A 56 9.68 -1.90 7.75
C MET A 56 8.96 -1.81 6.43
N ALA A 57 8.38 -2.94 6.03
CA ALA A 57 7.59 -3.04 4.81
C ALA A 57 6.20 -3.50 5.17
N LEU A 58 5.21 -2.87 4.56
CA LEU A 58 3.83 -3.29 4.66
C LEU A 58 3.41 -3.84 3.31
N SER A 59 2.83 -5.03 3.31
CA SER A 59 2.27 -5.63 2.11
C SER A 59 0.76 -5.56 2.27
N ILE A 60 0.10 -4.79 1.41
CA ILE A 60 -1.33 -4.60 1.51
C ILE A 60 -1.99 -5.22 0.29
N THR A 61 -2.87 -6.18 0.53
CA THR A 61 -3.59 -6.87 -0.52
C THR A 61 -4.98 -6.29 -0.62
N VAL A 62 -5.36 -5.87 -1.81
CA VAL A 62 -6.66 -5.25 -2.05
C VAL A 62 -7.25 -5.78 -3.34
N ASN A 63 -8.58 -5.67 -3.45
CA ASN A 63 -9.28 -5.99 -4.68
C ASN A 63 -9.46 -4.66 -5.44
N ALA A 64 -8.55 -4.39 -6.35
CA ALA A 64 -8.56 -3.14 -7.09
C ALA A 64 -9.72 -3.09 -8.06
N GLN A 65 -10.47 -2.00 -8.05
CA GLN A 65 -11.66 -1.88 -8.87
C GLN A 65 -11.36 -1.30 -10.24
N SER A 66 -10.34 -0.46 -10.33
CA SER A 66 -9.98 0.17 -11.60
C SER A 66 -8.55 0.68 -11.50
N ARG A 67 -7.98 0.97 -12.67
CA ARG A 67 -6.65 1.56 -12.72
C ARG A 67 -6.66 2.93 -12.06
N ASP A 68 -7.72 3.71 -12.29
CA ASP A 68 -7.80 5.05 -11.71
C ASP A 68 -7.77 4.97 -10.18
N GLN A 69 -8.43 3.98 -9.61
CA GLN A 69 -8.42 3.80 -8.17
C GLN A 69 -7.00 3.53 -7.67
N ILE A 70 -6.27 2.65 -8.35
CA ILE A 70 -4.91 2.32 -7.96
C ILE A 70 -4.00 3.54 -8.09
N ASP A 71 -4.16 4.31 -9.17
CA ASP A 71 -3.37 5.51 -9.34
C ASP A 71 -3.60 6.49 -8.18
N GLU A 72 -4.85 6.62 -7.73
CA GLU A 72 -5.15 7.48 -6.60
C GLU A 72 -4.51 6.98 -5.31
N VAL A 73 -4.54 5.67 -5.10
CA VAL A 73 -3.91 5.09 -3.91
C VAL A 73 -2.41 5.42 -3.90
N TYR A 74 -1.74 5.21 -5.02
CA TYR A 74 -0.32 5.52 -5.11
C TYR A 74 -0.04 7.00 -4.93
N ARG A 75 -0.93 7.84 -5.44
CA ARG A 75 -0.78 9.29 -5.28
C ARG A 75 -0.85 9.69 -3.82
N HIS A 76 -1.79 9.11 -3.07
CA HIS A 76 -1.89 9.37 -1.64
C HIS A 76 -0.68 8.85 -0.89
N LEU A 77 -0.18 7.67 -1.26
CA LEU A 77 1.00 7.12 -0.62
C LEU A 77 2.22 8.01 -0.87
N ALA A 78 2.34 8.54 -2.08
CA ALA A 78 3.46 9.40 -2.42
C ALA A 78 3.46 10.70 -1.62
N LYS A 79 2.29 11.15 -1.19
CA LYS A 79 2.17 12.37 -0.41
C LYS A 79 2.38 12.14 1.08
N CYS A 80 2.39 10.89 1.50
CA CYS A 80 2.53 10.58 2.92
C CYS A 80 3.99 10.72 3.34
N ARG A 81 4.25 11.56 4.32
CA ARG A 81 5.61 11.85 4.75
C ARG A 81 6.30 10.63 5.36
N HIS A 82 5.52 9.69 5.84
CA HIS A 82 6.06 8.49 6.49
C HIS A 82 6.43 7.40 5.49
N VAL A 83 5.99 7.52 4.25
CA VAL A 83 6.26 6.53 3.22
C VAL A 83 7.54 6.91 2.49
N LYS A 84 8.48 5.96 2.43
CA LYS A 84 9.72 6.16 1.68
C LYS A 84 9.59 5.68 0.25
N LEU A 85 8.85 4.59 0.06
CA LEU A 85 8.72 3.98 -1.26
C LEU A 85 7.47 3.14 -1.29
N ALA A 86 6.77 3.16 -2.40
CA ALA A 86 5.59 2.30 -2.63
C ALA A 86 5.74 1.63 -3.98
N LEU A 87 5.52 0.32 -4.00
CA LEU A 87 5.65 -0.48 -5.23
C LEU A 87 4.37 -1.22 -5.58
#